data_77c6ae4cbc8758d70d6e3f475602b170
#
_entry.id   77c6ae4cbc8758d70d6e3f475602b170
#
_cell.length_a   1.000
_cell.length_b   1.000
_cell.length_c   1.000
_cell.angle_alpha   90.00
_cell.angle_beta   90.00
_cell.angle_gamma   90.00
#
_symmetry.space_group_name_H-M   'P 1'
#
loop_
_entity.id
_entity.type
_entity.pdbx_description
1 polymer ?
#
loop_
_entity_poly.entity_id
_entity_poly.type
_entity_poly.pdbx_seq_one_letter_code
_entity_poly.pdbx_strand_id
1 'polypeptide(L)'
;ETKSFTFKALHPGLYVYHCATPMIAHHISNGMYGMILVEPEGGLPKVDKEYYVMQGELYTAQKHGSRGLQEFSVDKLLDEKPEHLMFNGSMDALTKTFDMTANVGEEVRIFFGVGGPNMTSSFHLIGEVFDRVYDLASFTSPPLKDVQTTLVPPGGATMVEFKVDYPGKYILVDHALSRAEKGLTGILTVHGDADATIFHSSEAIDAASGH
;
A
#
# COMPACT_ATOMS: atom_id res chain seq x y z
N GLU A 1 -0.46 -17.08 -29.64
CA GLU A 1 -1.23 -18.26 -29.19
C GLU A 1 -1.76 -17.97 -27.79
N THR A 2 -3.06 -18.16 -27.56
CA THR A 2 -3.69 -18.05 -26.24
C THR A 2 -3.68 -19.43 -25.57
N LYS A 3 -3.18 -19.49 -24.33
CA LYS A 3 -3.22 -20.69 -23.49
C LYS A 3 -4.04 -20.42 -22.24
N SER A 4 -4.82 -21.40 -21.82
CA SER A 4 -5.67 -21.28 -20.63
C SER A 4 -5.34 -22.41 -19.64
N PHE A 5 -5.44 -22.09 -18.37
CA PHE A 5 -5.36 -23.08 -17.28
C PHE A 5 -6.42 -22.76 -16.22
N THR A 6 -6.79 -23.75 -15.44
CA THR A 6 -7.75 -23.61 -14.35
C THR A 6 -7.13 -24.18 -13.09
N PHE A 7 -7.31 -23.48 -11.97
CA PHE A 7 -6.94 -23.98 -10.65
C PHE A 7 -8.03 -23.64 -9.63
N LYS A 8 -8.03 -24.37 -8.52
CA LYS A 8 -8.94 -24.13 -7.38
C LYS A 8 -8.14 -23.51 -6.24
N ALA A 9 -8.56 -22.36 -5.77
CA ALA A 9 -8.05 -21.75 -4.55
C ALA A 9 -8.56 -22.54 -3.33
N LEU A 10 -7.67 -22.99 -2.45
CA LEU A 10 -7.99 -23.88 -1.34
C LEU A 10 -7.90 -23.22 0.03
N HIS A 11 -7.18 -22.11 0.15
CA HIS A 11 -6.92 -21.43 1.41
C HIS A 11 -7.34 -19.96 1.33
N PRO A 12 -8.22 -19.48 2.22
CA PRO A 12 -8.54 -18.06 2.32
C PRO A 12 -7.32 -17.23 2.69
N GLY A 13 -7.18 -16.07 2.08
CA GLY A 13 -6.06 -15.16 2.33
C GLY A 13 -5.86 -14.17 1.18
N LEU A 14 -4.90 -13.28 1.35
CA LEU A 14 -4.45 -12.35 0.32
C LEU A 14 -3.02 -12.73 -0.07
N TYR A 15 -2.81 -13.03 -1.34
CA TYR A 15 -1.57 -13.62 -1.83
C TYR A 15 -0.94 -12.78 -2.92
N VAL A 16 0.35 -12.47 -2.77
CA VAL A 16 1.13 -11.88 -3.85
C VAL A 16 1.50 -12.96 -4.87
N TYR A 17 1.28 -12.68 -6.15
CA TYR A 17 1.79 -13.50 -7.25
C TYR A 17 2.75 -12.68 -8.11
N HIS A 18 3.69 -13.35 -8.78
CA HIS A 18 4.68 -12.69 -9.61
C HIS A 18 5.24 -13.59 -10.71
N CYS A 19 5.95 -12.99 -11.65
CA CYS A 19 6.69 -13.73 -12.67
C CYS A 19 7.72 -14.66 -12.04
N ALA A 20 7.84 -15.88 -12.54
CA ALA A 20 8.80 -16.89 -12.09
C ALA A 20 9.90 -17.20 -13.13
N THR A 21 10.02 -16.39 -14.18
CA THR A 21 11.10 -16.51 -15.17
C THR A 21 12.46 -16.19 -14.51
N PRO A 22 13.54 -16.91 -14.85
CA PRO A 22 14.87 -16.66 -14.31
C PRO A 22 15.29 -15.20 -14.37
N MET A 23 16.04 -14.73 -13.36
CA MET A 23 16.21 -13.36 -12.89
C MET A 23 14.89 -12.78 -12.33
N ILE A 24 14.23 -13.58 -11.50
CA ILE A 24 12.90 -13.29 -10.94
C ILE A 24 12.82 -11.87 -10.35
N ALA A 25 13.81 -11.47 -9.54
CA ALA A 25 13.84 -10.15 -8.92
C ALA A 25 13.85 -9.00 -9.94
N HIS A 26 14.49 -9.19 -11.11
CA HIS A 26 14.48 -8.24 -12.21
C HIS A 26 13.06 -8.07 -12.78
N HIS A 27 12.36 -9.17 -13.01
CA HIS A 27 10.99 -9.14 -13.52
C HIS A 27 10.03 -8.49 -12.51
N ILE A 28 10.16 -8.83 -11.23
CA ILE A 28 9.34 -8.24 -10.16
C ILE A 28 9.55 -6.73 -10.10
N SER A 29 10.80 -6.25 -10.05
CA SER A 29 11.09 -4.82 -9.97
C SER A 29 10.65 -4.01 -11.21
N ASN A 30 10.36 -4.69 -12.33
CA ASN A 30 9.74 -4.10 -13.51
C ASN A 30 8.20 -4.24 -13.51
N GLY A 31 7.58 -4.55 -12.38
CA GLY A 31 6.13 -4.52 -12.20
C GLY A 31 5.41 -5.83 -12.50
N MET A 32 6.12 -6.94 -12.68
CA MET A 32 5.49 -8.25 -12.99
C MET A 32 5.00 -8.97 -11.72
N TYR A 33 4.10 -8.34 -10.97
CA TYR A 33 3.48 -8.87 -9.76
C TYR A 33 2.05 -8.33 -9.59
N GLY A 34 1.30 -8.95 -8.69
CA GLY A 34 -0.03 -8.51 -8.27
C GLY A 34 -0.48 -9.26 -7.04
N MET A 35 -1.73 -9.05 -6.62
CA MET A 35 -2.35 -9.79 -5.52
C MET A 35 -3.59 -10.53 -5.99
N ILE A 36 -3.87 -11.67 -5.34
CA ILE A 36 -5.12 -12.41 -5.47
C ILE A 36 -5.76 -12.56 -4.10
N LEU A 37 -7.01 -12.15 -4.00
CA LEU A 37 -7.85 -12.36 -2.83
C LEU A 37 -8.57 -13.70 -2.96
N VAL A 38 -8.42 -14.54 -1.94
CA VAL A 38 -9.23 -15.75 -1.75
C VAL A 38 -10.09 -15.53 -0.51
N GLU A 39 -11.35 -15.23 -0.73
CA GLU A 39 -12.28 -14.96 0.36
C GLU A 39 -12.55 -16.22 1.20
N PRO A 40 -12.78 -16.07 2.52
CA PRO A 40 -13.28 -17.15 3.35
C PRO A 40 -14.71 -17.56 2.91
N GLU A 41 -15.14 -18.76 3.31
CA GLU A 41 -16.51 -19.17 3.10
C GLU A 41 -17.48 -18.18 3.80
N GLY A 42 -18.40 -17.63 3.02
CA GLY A 42 -19.29 -16.55 3.48
C GLY A 42 -18.82 -15.13 3.17
N GLY A 43 -17.63 -14.97 2.60
CA GLY A 43 -17.05 -13.68 2.21
C GLY A 43 -16.40 -12.91 3.38
N LEU A 44 -15.90 -11.74 3.07
CA LEU A 44 -15.41 -10.79 4.06
C LEU A 44 -16.57 -9.92 4.60
N PRO A 45 -16.46 -9.37 5.83
CA PRO A 45 -17.41 -8.37 6.32
C PRO A 45 -17.55 -7.21 5.33
N LYS A 46 -18.76 -6.64 5.25
CA LYS A 46 -18.98 -5.47 4.38
C LYS A 46 -18.33 -4.24 4.97
N VAL A 47 -17.72 -3.45 4.12
CA VAL A 47 -17.20 -2.12 4.40
C VAL A 47 -17.69 -1.12 3.34
N ASP A 48 -17.53 0.17 3.57
CA ASP A 48 -18.02 1.21 2.65
C ASP A 48 -17.06 1.45 1.49
N LYS A 49 -15.75 1.33 1.74
CA LYS A 49 -14.68 1.55 0.76
C LYS A 49 -13.65 0.44 0.79
N GLU A 50 -13.19 0.04 -0.39
CA GLU A 50 -12.10 -0.93 -0.55
C GLU A 50 -11.03 -0.36 -1.50
N TYR A 51 -9.78 -0.50 -1.10
CA TYR A 51 -8.63 -0.04 -1.88
C TYR A 51 -7.59 -1.13 -2.02
N TYR A 52 -7.00 -1.20 -3.21
CA TYR A 52 -5.88 -2.08 -3.55
C TYR A 52 -4.61 -1.25 -3.60
N VAL A 53 -3.62 -1.61 -2.79
CA VAL A 53 -2.32 -0.91 -2.72
C VAL A 53 -1.18 -1.91 -2.77
N MET A 54 -0.28 -1.76 -3.74
CA MET A 54 0.93 -2.55 -3.89
C MET A 54 2.16 -1.68 -3.81
N GLN A 55 3.07 -2.00 -2.89
CA GLN A 55 4.40 -1.38 -2.84
C GLN A 55 5.35 -2.08 -3.79
N GLY A 56 6.11 -1.31 -4.55
CA GLY A 56 7.13 -1.79 -5.47
C GLY A 56 8.38 -0.92 -5.47
N GLU A 57 9.44 -1.48 -6.05
CA GLU A 57 10.78 -0.91 -6.10
C GLU A 57 11.28 -0.90 -7.53
N LEU A 58 11.97 0.17 -7.94
CA LEU A 58 12.62 0.24 -9.24
C LEU A 58 14.08 0.67 -9.09
N TYR A 59 14.96 -0.05 -9.77
CA TYR A 59 16.40 0.09 -9.70
C TYR A 59 16.93 0.64 -11.00
N THR A 60 17.23 1.94 -11.04
CA THR A 60 17.72 2.62 -12.24
C THR A 60 19.18 3.05 -12.10
N ALA A 61 19.94 3.02 -13.20
CA ALA A 61 21.30 3.53 -13.22
C ALA A 61 21.33 5.03 -12.93
N GLN A 62 20.36 5.76 -13.47
CA GLN A 62 20.16 7.18 -13.22
C GLN A 62 19.65 7.41 -11.80
N LYS A 63 19.98 8.56 -11.23
CA LYS A 63 19.51 8.95 -9.89
C LYS A 63 18.02 9.31 -9.90
N HIS A 64 17.40 9.18 -8.75
CA HIS A 64 16.03 9.65 -8.51
C HIS A 64 15.87 11.10 -9.02
N GLY A 65 14.73 11.38 -9.69
CA GLY A 65 14.42 12.68 -10.27
C GLY A 65 15.07 12.96 -11.63
N SER A 66 15.94 12.07 -12.16
CA SER A 66 16.48 12.20 -13.52
C SER A 66 15.37 12.07 -14.56
N ARG A 67 15.43 12.91 -15.62
CA ARG A 67 14.49 12.87 -16.73
C ARG A 67 15.00 12.01 -17.88
N GLY A 68 14.09 11.52 -18.70
CA GLY A 68 14.39 10.74 -19.90
C GLY A 68 14.41 9.24 -19.63
N LEU A 69 15.06 8.49 -20.52
CA LEU A 69 15.18 7.04 -20.42
C LEU A 69 15.93 6.66 -19.14
N GLN A 70 15.35 5.72 -18.40
CA GLN A 70 15.93 5.14 -17.20
C GLN A 70 16.40 3.72 -17.52
N GLU A 71 17.70 3.47 -17.41
CA GLU A 71 18.26 2.14 -17.60
C GLU A 71 18.18 1.33 -16.31
N PHE A 72 17.82 0.06 -16.41
CA PHE A 72 17.77 -0.83 -15.25
C PHE A 72 19.18 -1.14 -14.73
N SER A 73 19.36 -1.10 -13.40
CA SER A 73 20.62 -1.40 -12.73
C SER A 73 20.56 -2.70 -11.94
N VAL A 74 21.21 -3.74 -12.44
CA VAL A 74 21.33 -5.03 -11.74
C VAL A 74 22.16 -4.88 -10.47
N ASP A 75 23.23 -4.07 -10.48
CA ASP A 75 24.08 -3.86 -9.30
C ASP A 75 23.29 -3.25 -8.15
N LYS A 76 22.47 -2.22 -8.43
CA LYS A 76 21.60 -1.63 -7.40
C LYS A 76 20.52 -2.59 -6.92
N LEU A 77 20.00 -3.45 -7.79
CA LEU A 77 19.06 -4.50 -7.40
C LEU A 77 19.70 -5.47 -6.40
N LEU A 78 20.91 -5.94 -6.69
CA LEU A 78 21.64 -6.87 -5.82
C LEU A 78 22.11 -6.21 -4.53
N ASP A 79 22.41 -4.91 -4.58
CA ASP A 79 22.77 -4.08 -3.41
C ASP A 79 21.54 -3.65 -2.58
N GLU A 80 20.31 -3.97 -3.03
CA GLU A 80 19.05 -3.54 -2.39
C GLU A 80 18.91 -2.02 -2.25
N LYS A 81 19.40 -1.26 -3.25
CA LYS A 81 19.40 0.21 -3.26
C LYS A 81 18.49 0.77 -4.36
N PRO A 82 17.16 0.71 -4.20
CA PRO A 82 16.24 1.26 -5.19
C PRO A 82 16.37 2.79 -5.30
N GLU A 83 16.29 3.30 -6.52
CA GLU A 83 16.17 4.73 -6.78
C GLU A 83 14.74 5.23 -6.65
N HIS A 84 13.77 4.39 -6.99
CA HIS A 84 12.35 4.72 -6.90
C HIS A 84 11.62 3.67 -6.07
N LEU A 85 10.73 4.17 -5.20
CA LEU A 85 9.77 3.35 -4.48
C LEU A 85 8.39 3.94 -4.76
N MET A 86 7.39 3.09 -4.92
CA MET A 86 6.10 3.57 -5.36
C MET A 86 4.97 2.66 -4.91
N PHE A 87 3.80 3.25 -4.75
CA PHE A 87 2.55 2.51 -4.69
C PHE A 87 1.95 2.37 -6.09
N ASN A 88 1.39 1.21 -6.40
CA ASN A 88 0.68 0.92 -7.64
C ASN A 88 1.44 1.29 -8.93
N GLY A 89 2.77 1.07 -8.92
CA GLY A 89 3.62 1.13 -10.11
C GLY A 89 4.01 2.53 -10.60
N SER A 90 3.61 3.61 -9.91
CA SER A 90 4.01 4.99 -10.24
C SER A 90 4.09 5.85 -8.97
N MET A 91 5.06 6.77 -8.93
CA MET A 91 5.22 7.73 -7.84
C MET A 91 3.98 8.62 -7.64
N ASP A 92 3.23 8.88 -8.71
CA ASP A 92 2.03 9.73 -8.69
C ASP A 92 0.71 8.93 -8.66
N ALA A 93 0.77 7.59 -8.58
CA ALA A 93 -0.42 6.75 -8.68
C ALA A 93 -1.49 7.09 -7.65
N LEU A 94 -1.11 7.17 -6.37
CA LEU A 94 -2.05 7.41 -5.26
C LEU A 94 -1.99 8.84 -4.72
N THR A 95 -1.34 9.76 -5.44
CA THR A 95 -1.30 11.19 -5.07
C THR A 95 -1.93 12.09 -6.12
N LYS A 96 -2.05 11.61 -7.39
CA LYS A 96 -2.55 12.41 -8.51
C LYS A 96 -3.44 11.65 -9.49
N THR A 97 -3.20 10.33 -9.68
CA THR A 97 -3.86 9.57 -10.75
C THR A 97 -5.12 8.85 -10.28
N PHE A 98 -5.09 8.27 -9.09
CA PHE A 98 -6.19 7.52 -8.50
C PHE A 98 -6.53 8.10 -7.14
N ASP A 99 -7.70 8.73 -7.05
CA ASP A 99 -8.19 9.30 -5.81
C ASP A 99 -8.70 8.20 -4.87
N MET A 100 -8.13 8.13 -3.67
CA MET A 100 -8.72 7.39 -2.57
C MET A 100 -9.52 8.38 -1.73
N THR A 101 -10.82 8.13 -1.57
CA THR A 101 -11.73 9.02 -0.85
C THR A 101 -12.66 8.26 0.08
N ALA A 102 -12.96 8.85 1.23
CA ALA A 102 -14.00 8.36 2.14
C ALA A 102 -14.77 9.55 2.73
N ASN A 103 -15.87 9.26 3.41
CA ASN A 103 -16.58 10.23 4.23
C ASN A 103 -16.43 9.87 5.70
N VAL A 104 -16.48 10.88 6.58
CA VAL A 104 -16.52 10.67 8.03
C VAL A 104 -17.61 9.65 8.38
N GLY A 105 -17.26 8.65 9.19
CA GLY A 105 -18.13 7.56 9.59
C GLY A 105 -18.06 6.31 8.71
N GLU A 106 -17.48 6.39 7.51
CA GLU A 106 -17.30 5.23 6.63
C GLU A 106 -16.20 4.28 7.14
N GLU A 107 -16.41 3.00 6.95
CA GLU A 107 -15.43 1.94 7.19
C GLU A 107 -14.63 1.67 5.91
N VAL A 108 -13.31 1.76 6.02
CA VAL A 108 -12.36 1.61 4.91
C VAL A 108 -11.56 0.32 5.08
N ARG A 109 -11.38 -0.41 3.98
CA ARG A 109 -10.50 -1.57 3.88
C ARG A 109 -9.39 -1.31 2.87
N ILE A 110 -8.17 -1.60 3.25
CA ILE A 110 -7.03 -1.58 2.32
C ILE A 110 -6.44 -3.00 2.23
N PHE A 111 -6.44 -3.54 1.03
CA PHE A 111 -5.66 -4.72 0.68
C PHE A 111 -4.25 -4.25 0.32
N PHE A 112 -3.29 -4.53 1.18
CA PHE A 112 -1.92 -4.05 1.02
C PHE A 112 -0.95 -5.20 0.78
N GLY A 113 -0.12 -5.09 -0.26
CA GLY A 113 0.90 -6.07 -0.58
C GLY A 113 2.24 -5.45 -0.94
N VAL A 114 3.30 -6.21 -0.73
CA VAL A 114 4.65 -5.82 -1.12
C VAL A 114 5.13 -6.73 -2.25
N GLY A 115 5.13 -6.18 -3.48
CA GLY A 115 5.75 -6.85 -4.63
C GLY A 115 7.26 -6.96 -4.45
N GLY A 116 7.85 -5.96 -3.90
CA GLY A 116 9.29 -5.92 -3.61
C GLY A 116 10.14 -5.62 -4.85
N PRO A 117 11.25 -6.34 -5.05
CA PRO A 117 11.57 -7.67 -4.50
C PRO A 117 12.24 -7.72 -3.12
N ASN A 118 12.78 -6.62 -2.60
CA ASN A 118 13.73 -6.66 -1.49
C ASN A 118 13.24 -6.00 -0.19
N MET A 119 12.50 -4.88 -0.28
CA MET A 119 12.21 -4.03 0.87
C MET A 119 10.95 -4.49 1.61
N THR A 120 11.08 -4.76 2.92
CA THR A 120 9.94 -4.87 3.84
C THR A 120 9.28 -3.50 4.00
N SER A 121 7.96 -3.45 4.06
CA SER A 121 7.19 -2.24 4.37
C SER A 121 6.85 -2.18 5.86
N SER A 122 7.01 -1.00 6.44
CA SER A 122 6.36 -0.62 7.71
C SER A 122 5.12 0.21 7.36
N PHE A 123 4.05 -0.48 6.91
CA PHE A 123 2.86 0.17 6.38
C PHE A 123 2.11 0.93 7.46
N HIS A 124 1.83 2.19 7.18
CA HIS A 124 1.16 3.12 8.09
C HIS A 124 0.29 4.11 7.32
N LEU A 125 -0.77 4.57 7.94
CA LEU A 125 -1.61 5.67 7.49
C LEU A 125 -1.49 6.82 8.50
N ILE A 126 -0.74 7.88 8.14
CA ILE A 126 -0.55 9.03 9.02
C ILE A 126 -1.90 9.70 9.28
N GLY A 127 -2.23 9.85 10.55
CA GLY A 127 -3.49 10.39 11.04
C GLY A 127 -4.50 9.34 11.47
N GLU A 128 -4.17 8.03 11.35
CA GLU A 128 -5.09 6.95 11.66
C GLU A 128 -4.42 5.81 12.44
N VAL A 129 -5.24 5.03 13.16
CA VAL A 129 -4.90 3.77 13.80
C VAL A 129 -5.81 2.69 13.23
N PHE A 130 -5.25 1.60 12.73
CA PHE A 130 -6.04 0.52 12.15
C PHE A 130 -6.84 -0.21 13.24
N ASP A 131 -8.18 -0.21 13.13
CA ASP A 131 -9.06 -0.96 14.03
C ASP A 131 -8.80 -2.46 13.98
N ARG A 132 -8.48 -2.95 12.79
CA ARG A 132 -8.19 -4.37 12.53
C ARG A 132 -7.04 -4.52 11.53
N VAL A 133 -6.07 -5.36 11.89
CA VAL A 133 -5.00 -5.78 10.99
C VAL A 133 -5.03 -7.30 10.86
N TYR A 134 -5.25 -7.78 9.66
CA TYR A 134 -5.15 -9.20 9.32
C TYR A 134 -3.68 -9.49 8.97
N ASP A 135 -2.91 -9.74 10.01
CA ASP A 135 -1.46 -9.90 9.93
C ASP A 135 -1.09 -11.03 8.98
N LEU A 136 -0.09 -10.81 8.14
CA LEU A 136 0.32 -11.71 7.05
C LEU A 136 -0.86 -12.17 6.16
N ALA A 137 -1.91 -11.37 6.10
CA ALA A 137 -3.14 -11.64 5.35
C ALA A 137 -3.84 -12.97 5.74
N SER A 138 -3.72 -13.39 6.99
CA SER A 138 -4.44 -14.55 7.51
C SER A 138 -5.87 -14.19 7.84
N PHE A 139 -6.84 -14.80 7.14
CA PHE A 139 -8.27 -14.62 7.41
C PHE A 139 -8.84 -15.70 8.36
N THR A 140 -8.03 -16.67 8.74
CA THR A 140 -8.39 -17.71 9.69
C THR A 140 -7.92 -17.44 11.12
N SER A 141 -7.00 -16.49 11.28
CA SER A 141 -6.56 -16.00 12.59
C SER A 141 -7.37 -14.75 13.00
N PRO A 142 -7.61 -14.52 14.30
CA PRO A 142 -8.18 -13.26 14.76
C PRO A 142 -7.30 -12.08 14.33
N PRO A 143 -7.87 -10.96 13.85
CA PRO A 143 -7.08 -9.77 13.54
C PRO A 143 -6.49 -9.13 14.79
N LEU A 144 -5.34 -8.50 14.64
CA LEU A 144 -4.80 -7.58 15.64
C LEU A 144 -5.71 -6.34 15.70
N LYS A 145 -5.77 -5.69 16.85
CA LYS A 145 -6.60 -4.49 17.06
C LYS A 145 -5.75 -3.31 17.48
N ASP A 146 -6.21 -2.12 17.11
CA ASP A 146 -5.63 -0.84 17.54
C ASP A 146 -4.14 -0.74 17.19
N VAL A 147 -3.81 -1.03 15.92
CA VAL A 147 -2.43 -1.10 15.43
C VAL A 147 -2.09 0.12 14.58
N GLN A 148 -1.06 0.85 14.97
CA GLN A 148 -0.60 2.03 14.24
C GLN A 148 0.15 1.67 12.96
N THR A 149 1.05 0.69 13.01
CA THR A 149 1.97 0.34 11.92
C THR A 149 2.10 -1.17 11.84
N THR A 150 2.02 -1.74 10.64
CA THR A 150 2.18 -3.19 10.44
C THR A 150 3.33 -3.51 9.49
N LEU A 151 4.03 -4.63 9.74
CA LEU A 151 5.14 -5.09 8.90
C LEU A 151 4.65 -6.01 7.80
N VAL A 152 5.04 -5.72 6.56
CA VAL A 152 4.72 -6.57 5.40
C VAL A 152 6.01 -6.91 4.66
N PRO A 153 6.45 -8.17 4.66
CA PRO A 153 7.67 -8.57 3.98
C PRO A 153 7.51 -8.57 2.46
N PRO A 154 8.63 -8.57 1.69
CA PRO A 154 8.57 -8.79 0.25
C PRO A 154 7.86 -10.10 -0.09
N GLY A 155 6.94 -10.06 -1.06
CA GLY A 155 6.10 -11.20 -1.41
C GLY A 155 4.96 -11.48 -0.42
N GLY A 156 4.81 -10.66 0.62
CA GLY A 156 3.76 -10.76 1.62
C GLY A 156 2.65 -9.73 1.41
N ALA A 157 1.57 -9.91 2.16
CA ALA A 157 0.43 -9.00 2.17
C ALA A 157 -0.17 -8.87 3.57
N THR A 158 -0.98 -7.85 3.75
CA THR A 158 -1.87 -7.64 4.90
C THR A 158 -3.18 -7.04 4.42
N MET A 159 -4.21 -7.16 5.24
CA MET A 159 -5.44 -6.40 5.07
C MET A 159 -5.66 -5.59 6.33
N VAL A 160 -5.96 -4.31 6.17
CA VAL A 160 -6.27 -3.42 7.28
C VAL A 160 -7.66 -2.85 7.13
N GLU A 161 -8.35 -2.64 8.25
CA GLU A 161 -9.66 -2.01 8.30
C GLU A 161 -9.65 -0.95 9.39
N PHE A 162 -10.30 0.15 9.11
CA PHE A 162 -10.42 1.29 10.03
C PHE A 162 -11.65 2.14 9.68
N LYS A 163 -12.21 2.79 10.67
CA LYS A 163 -13.28 3.76 10.51
C LYS A 163 -12.71 5.15 10.58
N VAL A 164 -13.03 6.00 9.59
CA VAL A 164 -12.54 7.37 9.56
C VAL A 164 -13.48 8.29 10.35
N ASP A 165 -13.00 8.88 11.43
CA ASP A 165 -13.80 9.69 12.36
C ASP A 165 -13.58 11.19 12.23
N TYR A 166 -12.62 11.65 11.43
CA TYR A 166 -12.32 13.07 11.23
C TYR A 166 -12.02 13.39 9.77
N PRO A 167 -12.48 14.54 9.21
CA PRO A 167 -12.17 14.92 7.83
C PRO A 167 -10.72 15.40 7.69
N GLY A 168 -10.11 15.13 6.53
CA GLY A 168 -8.75 15.58 6.25
C GLY A 168 -8.05 14.74 5.21
N LYS A 169 -6.74 14.95 5.09
CA LYS A 169 -5.85 14.16 4.23
C LYS A 169 -5.02 13.23 5.10
N TYR A 170 -5.19 11.96 4.89
CA TYR A 170 -4.42 10.89 5.52
C TYR A 170 -3.36 10.39 4.54
N ILE A 171 -2.11 10.25 5.00
CA ILE A 171 -1.01 9.93 4.10
C ILE A 171 -0.57 8.50 4.31
N LEU A 172 -0.74 7.66 3.27
CA LEU A 172 -0.19 6.31 3.24
C LEU A 172 1.32 6.39 3.05
N VAL A 173 2.05 5.69 3.90
CA VAL A 173 3.52 5.64 3.87
C VAL A 173 4.04 4.24 4.22
N ASP A 174 5.25 3.96 3.80
CA ASP A 174 6.15 3.09 4.54
C ASP A 174 6.87 3.96 5.57
N HIS A 175 6.75 3.63 6.86
CA HIS A 175 7.27 4.47 7.95
C HIS A 175 8.81 4.53 8.01
N ALA A 176 9.51 3.86 7.11
CA ALA A 176 10.89 4.21 6.75
C ALA A 176 10.86 5.49 5.88
N LEU A 177 10.58 6.63 6.51
CA LEU A 177 10.09 7.87 5.88
C LEU A 177 10.99 8.45 4.79
N SER A 178 12.29 8.15 4.78
CA SER A 178 13.16 8.53 3.65
C SER A 178 12.70 7.92 2.31
N ARG A 179 11.85 6.91 2.34
CA ARG A 179 11.26 6.29 1.14
C ARG A 179 10.15 7.14 0.54
N ALA A 180 9.49 7.98 1.33
CA ALA A 180 8.53 8.96 0.84
C ALA A 180 9.19 9.96 -0.12
N GLU A 181 10.42 10.39 0.18
CA GLU A 181 11.24 11.25 -0.71
C GLU A 181 11.58 10.59 -2.05
N LYS A 182 11.49 9.27 -2.12
CA LYS A 182 11.68 8.47 -3.34
C LYS A 182 10.38 8.12 -4.07
N GLY A 183 9.23 8.65 -3.59
CA GLY A 183 7.93 8.53 -4.24
C GLY A 183 6.93 7.60 -3.55
N LEU A 184 7.27 7.03 -2.40
CA LEU A 184 6.41 6.08 -1.70
C LEU A 184 5.40 6.79 -0.79
N THR A 185 4.42 7.43 -1.42
CA THR A 185 3.32 8.12 -0.75
C THR A 185 1.98 7.87 -1.46
N GLY A 186 0.91 7.86 -0.67
CA GLY A 186 -0.47 7.87 -1.16
C GLY A 186 -1.32 8.79 -0.31
N ILE A 187 -2.46 9.24 -0.81
CA ILE A 187 -3.37 10.14 -0.09
C ILE A 187 -4.77 9.53 -0.07
N LEU A 188 -5.32 9.37 1.14
CA LEU A 188 -6.74 9.16 1.37
C LEU A 188 -7.36 10.49 1.80
N THR A 189 -8.28 11.02 1.02
CA THR A 189 -9.01 12.25 1.36
C THR A 189 -10.34 11.88 2.00
N VAL A 190 -10.55 12.33 3.25
CA VAL A 190 -11.78 12.11 4.00
C VAL A 190 -12.60 13.41 4.01
N HIS A 191 -13.83 13.32 3.53
CA HIS A 191 -14.78 14.41 3.47
C HIS A 191 -15.80 14.33 4.63
N GLY A 192 -16.27 15.46 5.10
CA GLY A 192 -17.30 15.55 6.15
C GLY A 192 -17.11 16.74 7.06
N ASP A 193 -17.94 16.80 8.09
CA ASP A 193 -17.86 17.85 9.09
C ASP A 193 -16.86 17.48 10.20
N ALA A 194 -16.08 18.46 10.63
CA ALA A 194 -15.13 18.29 11.73
C ALA A 194 -15.86 18.25 13.07
N ASP A 195 -15.52 17.29 13.92
CA ASP A 195 -16.00 17.20 15.30
C ASP A 195 -14.95 17.81 16.25
N ALA A 196 -15.26 18.95 16.82
CA ALA A 196 -14.37 19.66 17.74
C ALA A 196 -14.10 18.90 19.04
N THR A 197 -14.85 17.82 19.35
CA THR A 197 -14.58 16.95 20.50
C THR A 197 -13.47 15.94 20.22
N ILE A 198 -13.20 15.64 18.92
CA ILE A 198 -12.10 14.78 18.48
C ILE A 198 -10.82 15.59 18.32
N PHE A 199 -10.92 16.72 17.60
CA PHE A 199 -9.78 17.60 17.41
C PHE A 199 -10.24 19.06 17.34
N HIS A 200 -9.55 19.92 18.12
CA HIS A 200 -9.75 21.36 18.10
C HIS A 200 -8.38 22.07 18.17
N SER A 201 -8.16 23.03 17.29
CA SER A 201 -7.00 23.92 17.34
C SER A 201 -7.48 25.38 17.48
N SER A 202 -6.83 26.15 18.34
CA SER A 202 -7.00 27.58 18.41
C SER A 202 -6.29 28.37 17.32
N GLU A 203 -5.41 27.70 16.58
CA GLU A 203 -4.67 28.25 15.46
C GLU A 203 -5.37 27.88 14.14
N ALA A 204 -5.35 28.81 13.18
CA ALA A 204 -5.82 28.51 11.84
C ALA A 204 -4.94 27.42 11.23
N ILE A 205 -5.53 26.30 10.85
CA ILE A 205 -4.82 25.24 10.13
C ILE A 205 -4.50 25.79 8.74
N ASP A 206 -3.23 26.01 8.46
CA ASP A 206 -2.79 26.35 7.11
C ASP A 206 -2.92 25.10 6.23
N ALA A 207 -3.94 25.09 5.36
CA ALA A 207 -4.22 23.99 4.45
C ALA A 207 -3.04 23.69 3.46
N ALA A 208 -2.02 24.54 3.44
CA ALA A 208 -0.83 24.38 2.63
C ALA A 208 0.30 23.60 3.35
N SER A 209 0.26 23.54 4.67
CA SER A 209 1.22 22.77 5.46
C SER A 209 0.74 21.34 5.66
N GLY A 210 0.83 20.48 4.68
CA GLY A 210 0.38 19.08 4.74
C GLY A 210 0.97 18.27 5.91
N HIS A 211 0.56 18.59 7.12
CA HIS A 211 0.77 17.83 8.37
C HIS A 211 -0.56 17.69 9.07
#